data_4e456a9abf0c7eaca496cd112a3c5baf
#
_entry.id   4e456a9abf0c7eaca496cd112a3c5baf
#
_cell.length_a   1.000
_cell.length_b   1.000
_cell.length_c   1.000
_cell.angle_alpha   90.00
_cell.angle_beta   90.00
_cell.angle_gamma   90.00
#
_symmetry.space_group_name_H-M   'P 1'
#
loop_
_entity.id
_entity.type
_entity.pdbx_description
1 polymer ?
#
loop_
_entity_poly.entity_id
_entity_poly.type
_entity_poly.pdbx_seq_one_letter_code
_entity_poly.pdbx_strand_id
1 'polypeptide(L)'
;MMTDYEALSQLVLWERQARVRRLQTELADCYWEDATVTTSWSSGRAASYLNRGNSGNHRAEATADEVIINRSVAPLIHYHGGNRAYAELPTESNHWIHVNGEEAVWTSNMQLLYRCEKRNGIWKISNMTSIFEMDKLAPVIPGTDLHIDPEDLKGLRRSYKWLSYVRIRAGGTVNHDLLGIDRPDEVQRIYEENEAWILEEAEEK
;
A
#
# COMPACT_ATOMS: atom_id res chain seq x y z
N MET A 1 7.35 -29.66 4.28
CA MET A 1 6.86 -28.97 3.07
C MET A 1 6.00 -27.81 3.58
N MET A 2 6.18 -26.61 3.03
CA MET A 2 5.40 -25.43 3.41
C MET A 2 3.95 -25.59 2.96
N THR A 3 2.99 -25.29 3.82
CA THR A 3 1.57 -25.25 3.46
C THR A 3 1.25 -24.04 2.58
N ASP A 4 0.13 -24.04 1.86
CA ASP A 4 -0.30 -22.87 1.08
C ASP A 4 -0.53 -21.63 1.97
N TYR A 5 -1.05 -21.82 3.19
CA TYR A 5 -1.17 -20.74 4.17
C TYR A 5 0.16 -20.10 4.55
N GLU A 6 1.17 -20.91 4.81
CA GLU A 6 2.52 -20.43 5.11
C GLU A 6 3.13 -19.73 3.90
N ALA A 7 2.96 -20.28 2.70
CA ALA A 7 3.46 -19.68 1.45
C ALA A 7 2.83 -18.31 1.20
N LEU A 8 1.52 -18.19 1.33
CA LEU A 8 0.78 -16.93 1.17
C LEU A 8 1.20 -15.89 2.21
N SER A 9 1.30 -16.30 3.49
CA SER A 9 1.75 -15.41 4.55
C SER A 9 3.17 -14.90 4.31
N GLN A 10 4.10 -15.79 3.92
CA GLN A 10 5.46 -15.39 3.59
C GLN A 10 5.53 -14.49 2.37
N LEU A 11 4.73 -14.75 1.34
CA LEU A 11 4.70 -13.95 0.12
C LEU A 11 4.37 -12.48 0.40
N VAL A 12 3.26 -12.20 1.10
CA VAL A 12 2.82 -10.83 1.35
C VAL A 12 3.73 -10.09 2.34
N LEU A 13 4.27 -10.80 3.34
CA LEU A 13 5.25 -10.21 4.26
C LEU A 13 6.59 -9.94 3.57
N TRP A 14 7.01 -10.84 2.68
CA TRP A 14 8.24 -10.67 1.92
C TRP A 14 8.13 -9.51 0.93
N GLU A 15 6.99 -9.33 0.29
CA GLU A 15 6.73 -8.18 -0.58
C GLU A 15 6.96 -6.86 0.18
N ARG A 16 6.45 -6.72 1.41
CA ARG A 16 6.68 -5.54 2.25
C ARG A 16 8.15 -5.36 2.62
N GLN A 17 8.83 -6.43 2.99
CA GLN A 17 10.25 -6.37 3.34
C GLN A 17 11.12 -6.02 2.12
N ALA A 18 10.89 -6.64 0.98
CA ALA A 18 11.61 -6.35 -0.26
C ALA A 18 11.45 -4.89 -0.67
N ARG A 19 10.25 -4.33 -0.53
CA ARG A 19 9.97 -2.93 -0.80
C ARG A 19 10.72 -1.97 0.11
N VAL A 20 10.65 -2.18 1.44
CA VAL A 20 11.33 -1.32 2.41
C VAL A 20 12.84 -1.39 2.25
N ARG A 21 13.36 -2.59 2.01
CA ARG A 21 14.79 -2.86 1.80
C ARG A 21 15.27 -2.50 0.39
N ARG A 22 14.39 -2.07 -0.51
CA ARG A 22 14.68 -1.73 -1.92
C ARG A 22 15.31 -2.89 -2.71
N LEU A 23 14.89 -4.12 -2.41
CA LEU A 23 15.31 -5.33 -3.11
C LEU A 23 14.45 -5.51 -4.38
N GLN A 24 14.85 -4.88 -5.47
CA GLN A 24 14.01 -4.72 -6.66
C GLN A 24 13.69 -6.04 -7.35
N THR A 25 14.65 -6.93 -7.47
CA THR A 25 14.49 -8.26 -8.10
C THR A 25 13.51 -9.10 -7.28
N GLU A 26 13.74 -9.19 -5.97
CA GLU A 26 12.92 -9.97 -5.05
C GLU A 26 11.50 -9.40 -4.96
N LEU A 27 11.37 -8.07 -5.01
CA LEU A 27 10.07 -7.40 -5.06
C LEU A 27 9.31 -7.74 -6.35
N ALA A 28 9.98 -7.73 -7.50
CA ALA A 28 9.38 -8.09 -8.77
C ALA A 28 8.95 -9.56 -8.80
N ASP A 29 9.74 -10.44 -8.19
CA ASP A 29 9.44 -11.87 -8.09
C ASP A 29 8.20 -12.20 -7.26
N CYS A 30 7.76 -11.28 -6.39
CA CYS A 30 6.50 -11.44 -5.67
C CYS A 30 5.26 -11.32 -6.56
N TYR A 31 5.36 -10.73 -7.74
CA TYR A 31 4.23 -10.41 -8.61
C TYR A 31 4.21 -11.25 -9.88
N TRP A 32 3.02 -11.58 -10.37
CA TRP A 32 2.84 -12.04 -11.73
C TRP A 32 3.08 -10.90 -12.71
N GLU A 33 3.55 -11.22 -13.92
CA GLU A 33 3.86 -10.21 -14.96
C GLU A 33 2.63 -9.37 -15.34
N ASP A 34 1.45 -9.99 -15.32
CA ASP A 34 0.16 -9.36 -15.62
C ASP A 34 -0.50 -8.70 -14.40
N ALA A 35 0.13 -8.75 -13.24
CA ALA A 35 -0.41 -8.20 -12.00
C ALA A 35 -0.74 -6.71 -12.10
N THR A 36 -1.72 -6.29 -11.30
CA THR A 36 -2.15 -4.90 -11.18
C THR A 36 -1.97 -4.36 -9.77
N VAL A 37 -1.80 -3.05 -9.65
CA VAL A 37 -1.64 -2.36 -8.36
C VAL A 37 -2.47 -1.09 -8.36
N THR A 38 -3.20 -0.86 -7.26
CA THR A 38 -3.90 0.40 -6.97
C THR A 38 -3.49 0.92 -5.61
N THR A 39 -2.77 2.05 -5.62
CA THR A 39 -2.28 2.75 -4.43
C THR A 39 -2.31 4.25 -4.66
N SER A 40 -1.89 5.06 -3.70
CA SER A 40 -1.95 6.53 -3.76
C SER A 40 -1.26 7.16 -4.98
N TRP A 41 -0.30 6.48 -5.55
CA TRP A 41 0.54 7.02 -6.62
C TRP A 41 0.65 6.12 -7.86
N SER A 42 0.02 4.97 -7.84
CA SER A 42 0.03 4.04 -8.96
C SER A 42 -1.32 3.37 -9.11
N SER A 43 -1.81 3.29 -10.34
CA SER A 43 -2.97 2.49 -10.72
C SER A 43 -2.71 1.86 -12.08
N GLY A 44 -2.89 0.53 -12.19
CA GLY A 44 -2.67 -0.25 -13.40
C GLY A 44 -1.61 -1.34 -13.23
N ARG A 45 -0.84 -1.63 -14.27
CA ARG A 45 0.15 -2.71 -14.30
C ARG A 45 1.19 -2.60 -13.18
N ALA A 46 1.45 -3.71 -12.48
CA ALA A 46 2.44 -3.77 -11.40
C ALA A 46 3.84 -3.38 -11.89
N ALA A 47 4.20 -3.68 -13.13
CA ALA A 47 5.49 -3.27 -13.71
C ALA A 47 5.75 -1.77 -13.59
N SER A 48 4.73 -0.91 -13.79
CA SER A 48 4.86 0.53 -13.61
C SER A 48 5.07 0.93 -12.14
N TYR A 49 4.44 0.21 -11.22
CA TYR A 49 4.59 0.38 -9.79
C TYR A 49 5.97 -0.09 -9.29
N LEU A 50 6.46 -1.20 -9.81
CA LEU A 50 7.77 -1.78 -9.46
C LEU A 50 8.93 -0.90 -9.99
N ASN A 51 8.84 -0.43 -11.24
CA ASN A 51 9.89 0.37 -11.87
C ASN A 51 9.99 1.80 -11.36
N ARG A 52 8.91 2.39 -10.81
CA ARG A 52 8.92 3.77 -10.29
C ARG A 52 9.80 3.95 -9.05
N GLY A 53 10.14 2.90 -8.34
CA GLY A 53 11.16 2.96 -7.29
C GLY A 53 12.56 3.32 -7.80
N ASN A 54 12.81 3.15 -9.10
CA ASN A 54 14.08 3.48 -9.77
C ASN A 54 14.05 4.78 -10.59
N SER A 55 12.85 5.26 -10.96
CA SER A 55 12.73 6.53 -11.70
C SER A 55 12.64 7.67 -10.68
N GLY A 56 13.75 8.36 -10.46
CA GLY A 56 13.89 9.51 -9.56
C GLY A 56 12.99 10.71 -9.84
N ASN A 57 11.91 10.55 -10.63
CA ASN A 57 11.07 11.65 -11.12
C ASN A 57 9.78 11.89 -10.31
N HIS A 58 9.55 11.23 -9.18
CA HIS A 58 8.36 11.49 -8.35
C HIS A 58 8.62 11.56 -6.83
N ARG A 59 9.86 11.52 -6.42
CA ARG A 59 10.31 12.13 -5.20
C ARG A 59 10.94 13.45 -5.58
N ALA A 60 10.25 14.55 -5.38
CA ALA A 60 10.95 15.79 -5.11
C ALA A 60 11.99 15.42 -4.06
N GLU A 61 13.26 15.50 -4.44
CA GLU A 61 14.45 15.20 -3.67
C GLU A 61 14.14 14.56 -2.31
N ALA A 62 14.02 13.22 -2.29
CA ALA A 62 14.17 12.52 -1.02
C ALA A 62 15.54 12.94 -0.51
N THR A 63 15.57 13.84 0.44
CA THR A 63 16.80 14.22 1.10
C THR A 63 17.43 12.94 1.63
N ALA A 64 18.75 12.86 1.69
CA ALA A 64 19.46 11.68 2.18
C ALA A 64 18.97 11.23 3.58
N ASP A 65 18.22 12.10 4.26
CA ASP A 65 17.72 11.97 5.62
C ASP A 65 16.27 11.41 5.70
N GLU A 66 15.56 11.24 4.57
CA GLU A 66 14.23 10.63 4.59
C GLU A 66 14.27 9.14 4.90
N VAL A 67 13.65 8.75 6.00
CA VAL A 67 13.52 7.37 6.43
C VAL A 67 12.08 6.91 6.26
N ILE A 68 11.88 5.75 5.63
CA ILE A 68 10.58 5.10 5.51
C ILE A 68 10.63 3.78 6.27
N ILE A 69 9.73 3.61 7.23
CA ILE A 69 9.61 2.39 8.02
C ILE A 69 8.17 1.88 7.91
N ASN A 70 8.01 0.67 7.41
CA ASN A 70 6.72 -0.01 7.43
C ASN A 70 6.66 -1.00 8.59
N ARG A 71 5.51 -1.06 9.24
CA ARG A 71 5.15 -2.06 10.22
C ARG A 71 3.86 -2.74 9.78
N SER A 72 3.85 -4.05 9.85
CA SER A 72 2.67 -4.85 9.53
C SER A 72 2.48 -5.88 10.64
N VAL A 73 1.23 -6.23 10.90
CA VAL A 73 0.88 -7.38 11.73
C VAL A 73 0.80 -8.65 10.87
N ALA A 74 0.49 -9.79 11.48
CA ALA A 74 0.28 -11.02 10.72
C ALA A 74 -0.87 -10.82 9.70
N PRO A 75 -0.72 -11.32 8.46
CA PRO A 75 -1.80 -11.24 7.47
C PRO A 75 -2.94 -12.17 7.83
N LEU A 76 -4.17 -11.74 7.54
CA LEU A 76 -5.32 -12.63 7.50
C LEU A 76 -5.44 -13.20 6.09
N ILE A 77 -5.39 -14.53 5.98
CA ILE A 77 -5.43 -15.24 4.71
C ILE A 77 -6.82 -15.86 4.51
N HIS A 78 -7.48 -15.50 3.42
CA HIS A 78 -8.72 -16.09 2.94
C HIS A 78 -8.41 -17.07 1.81
N TYR A 79 -8.59 -18.36 2.10
CA TYR A 79 -8.24 -19.44 1.19
C TYR A 79 -9.16 -20.65 1.41
N HIS A 80 -9.82 -21.08 0.36
CA HIS A 80 -10.80 -22.20 0.39
C HIS A 80 -10.28 -23.45 -0.35
N GLY A 81 -9.00 -23.54 -0.59
CA GLY A 81 -8.40 -24.56 -1.48
C GLY A 81 -8.43 -24.11 -2.93
N GLY A 82 -7.54 -24.62 -3.76
CA GLY A 82 -7.46 -24.22 -5.17
C GLY A 82 -6.25 -23.33 -5.46
N ASN A 83 -6.39 -22.44 -6.44
CA ASN A 83 -5.28 -21.62 -6.95
C ASN A 83 -5.50 -20.12 -6.74
N ARG A 84 -6.54 -19.72 -6.00
CA ARG A 84 -6.84 -18.34 -5.64
C ARG A 84 -6.92 -18.16 -4.14
N ALA A 85 -6.38 -17.06 -3.66
CA ALA A 85 -6.48 -16.61 -2.28
C ALA A 85 -6.42 -15.08 -2.24
N TYR A 86 -7.00 -14.47 -1.21
CA TYR A 86 -6.64 -13.10 -0.91
C TYR A 86 -6.14 -12.95 0.52
N ALA A 87 -5.30 -11.95 0.73
CA ALA A 87 -4.72 -11.65 2.03
C ALA A 87 -5.02 -10.20 2.41
N GLU A 88 -5.36 -10.01 3.69
CA GLU A 88 -5.45 -8.69 4.32
C GLU A 88 -4.20 -8.46 5.15
N LEU A 89 -3.53 -7.33 4.95
CA LEU A 89 -2.34 -6.97 5.68
C LEU A 89 -2.47 -5.55 6.24
N PRO A 90 -2.89 -5.40 7.51
CA PRO A 90 -2.84 -4.11 8.19
C PRO A 90 -1.40 -3.59 8.21
N THR A 91 -1.22 -2.37 7.71
CA THR A 91 0.12 -1.80 7.53
C THR A 91 0.15 -0.36 8.00
N GLU A 92 1.12 -0.05 8.83
CA GLU A 92 1.49 1.31 9.19
C GLU A 92 2.77 1.69 8.44
N SER A 93 2.73 2.83 7.74
CA SER A 93 3.89 3.41 7.06
C SER A 93 4.28 4.72 7.72
N ASN A 94 5.48 4.78 8.26
CA ASN A 94 6.05 5.96 8.90
C ASN A 94 7.11 6.57 8.00
N HIS A 95 6.98 7.86 7.73
CA HIS A 95 7.89 8.63 6.91
C HIS A 95 8.48 9.77 7.73
N TRP A 96 9.77 9.75 7.94
CA TRP A 96 10.50 10.88 8.49
C TRP A 96 10.81 11.86 7.35
N ILE A 97 10.28 13.06 7.42
CA ILE A 97 10.29 14.05 6.34
C ILE A 97 10.52 15.45 6.89
N HIS A 98 10.74 16.40 5.99
CA HIS A 98 10.69 17.82 6.31
C HIS A 98 9.41 18.45 5.76
N VAL A 99 8.74 19.23 6.60
CA VAL A 99 7.55 20.00 6.24
C VAL A 99 7.78 21.46 6.62
N ASN A 100 7.79 22.33 5.62
CA ASN A 100 8.03 23.77 5.79
C ASN A 100 9.33 24.11 6.57
N GLY A 101 10.36 23.28 6.41
CA GLY A 101 11.67 23.45 7.08
C GLY A 101 11.81 22.71 8.41
N GLU A 102 10.72 22.17 8.96
CA GLU A 102 10.72 21.47 10.24
C GLU A 102 10.68 19.94 10.04
N GLU A 103 11.37 19.21 10.90
CA GLU A 103 11.31 17.75 10.90
C GLU A 103 9.94 17.25 11.40
N ALA A 104 9.37 16.35 10.64
CA ALA A 104 8.08 15.77 10.94
C ALA A 104 8.03 14.27 10.65
N VAL A 105 7.12 13.57 11.33
CA VAL A 105 6.72 12.20 10.98
C VAL A 105 5.32 12.23 10.43
N TRP A 106 5.19 11.79 9.18
CA TRP A 106 3.91 11.45 8.60
C TRP A 106 3.70 9.94 8.74
N THR A 107 2.60 9.56 9.38
CA THR A 107 2.19 8.16 9.54
C THR A 107 0.92 7.91 8.75
N SER A 108 0.89 6.86 7.94
CA SER A 108 -0.29 6.40 7.22
C SER A 108 -0.64 4.98 7.64
N ASN A 109 -1.88 4.79 8.11
CA ASN A 109 -2.45 3.48 8.38
C ASN A 109 -3.32 3.07 7.21
N MET A 110 -3.12 1.84 6.75
CA MET A 110 -3.83 1.30 5.60
C MET A 110 -4.00 -0.20 5.72
N GLN A 111 -5.06 -0.70 5.11
CA GLN A 111 -5.24 -2.11 4.85
C GLN A 111 -4.77 -2.40 3.43
N LEU A 112 -3.83 -3.31 3.27
CA LEU A 112 -3.40 -3.79 1.97
C LEU A 112 -4.12 -5.09 1.65
N LEU A 113 -4.85 -5.11 0.54
CA LEU A 113 -5.49 -6.31 0.03
C LEU A 113 -4.65 -6.87 -1.12
N TYR A 114 -4.29 -8.14 -1.02
CA TYR A 114 -3.52 -8.86 -2.02
C TYR A 114 -4.34 -10.02 -2.58
N ARG A 115 -4.68 -10.00 -3.87
CA ARG A 115 -5.10 -11.22 -4.56
C ARG A 115 -3.86 -11.99 -4.95
N CYS A 116 -3.84 -13.27 -4.62
CA CYS A 116 -2.75 -14.18 -4.93
C CYS A 116 -3.25 -15.32 -5.80
N GLU A 117 -2.50 -15.67 -6.82
CA GLU A 117 -2.79 -16.80 -7.70
C GLU A 117 -1.64 -17.80 -7.67
N LYS A 118 -2.01 -19.08 -7.70
CA LYS A 118 -1.07 -20.18 -7.83
C LYS A 118 -1.05 -20.66 -9.28
N ARG A 119 0.02 -20.34 -9.99
CA ARG A 119 0.20 -20.76 -11.39
C ARG A 119 1.41 -21.70 -11.45
N ASN A 120 1.24 -22.88 -12.05
CA ASN A 120 2.29 -23.92 -12.11
C ASN A 120 2.89 -24.27 -10.73
N GLY A 121 2.05 -24.30 -9.69
CA GLY A 121 2.47 -24.64 -8.34
C GLY A 121 3.14 -23.50 -7.53
N ILE A 122 3.26 -22.31 -8.11
CA ILE A 122 3.92 -21.14 -7.48
C ILE A 122 2.90 -20.06 -7.17
N TRP A 123 2.84 -19.62 -5.91
CA TRP A 123 2.05 -18.48 -5.48
C TRP A 123 2.74 -17.16 -5.81
N LYS A 124 2.04 -16.23 -6.46
CA LYS A 124 2.46 -14.84 -6.62
C LYS A 124 1.25 -13.90 -6.53
N ILE A 125 1.50 -12.62 -6.30
CA ILE A 125 0.49 -11.58 -6.24
C ILE A 125 0.00 -11.27 -7.65
N SER A 126 -1.33 -11.31 -7.86
CA SER A 126 -1.99 -10.90 -9.11
C SER A 126 -2.63 -9.52 -9.01
N ASN A 127 -2.99 -9.08 -7.79
CA ASN A 127 -3.47 -7.72 -7.56
C ASN A 127 -3.08 -7.24 -6.15
N MET A 128 -2.78 -5.94 -6.03
CA MET A 128 -2.66 -5.26 -4.73
C MET A 128 -3.49 -3.98 -4.74
N THR A 129 -4.34 -3.83 -3.73
CA THR A 129 -5.18 -2.65 -3.54
C THR A 129 -4.98 -2.10 -2.13
N SER A 130 -4.78 -0.78 -2.01
CA SER A 130 -4.69 -0.10 -0.71
C SER A 130 -6.03 0.48 -0.31
N ILE A 131 -6.46 0.23 0.92
CA ILE A 131 -7.57 0.93 1.59
C ILE A 131 -6.95 1.83 2.65
N PHE A 132 -7.16 3.13 2.54
CA PHE A 132 -6.62 4.10 3.49
C PHE A 132 -7.56 4.25 4.68
N GLU A 133 -7.02 4.14 5.88
CA GLU A 133 -7.81 4.20 7.12
C GLU A 133 -7.72 5.58 7.75
N MET A 134 -6.51 5.97 8.12
CA MET A 134 -6.22 7.29 8.67
C MET A 134 -4.75 7.62 8.53
N ASP A 135 -4.45 8.90 8.52
CA ASP A 135 -3.08 9.37 8.60
C ASP A 135 -2.94 10.52 9.61
N LYS A 136 -1.72 10.76 10.02
CA LYS A 136 -1.35 11.86 10.91
C LYS A 136 -0.02 12.47 10.49
N LEU A 137 0.16 13.74 10.78
CA LEU A 137 1.42 14.45 10.66
C LEU A 137 1.74 15.08 12.02
N ALA A 138 2.94 14.89 12.50
CA ALA A 138 3.38 15.44 13.77
C ALA A 138 4.83 15.90 13.67
N PRO A 139 5.20 17.01 14.33
CA PRO A 139 6.59 17.40 14.42
C PRO A 139 7.38 16.39 15.25
N VAL A 140 8.66 16.21 14.93
CA VAL A 140 9.58 15.33 15.69
C VAL A 140 9.80 15.90 17.09
N ILE A 141 9.95 17.23 17.21
CA ILE A 141 10.06 17.91 18.50
C ILE A 141 8.66 18.38 18.91
N PRO A 142 8.08 17.85 20.01
CA PRO A 142 6.77 18.29 20.49
C PRO A 142 6.69 19.80 20.71
N GLY A 143 5.60 20.42 20.22
CA GLY A 143 5.39 21.86 20.34
C GLY A 143 5.96 22.69 19.18
N THR A 144 6.72 22.10 18.26
CA THR A 144 7.13 22.79 17.03
C THR A 144 5.89 23.06 16.16
N ASP A 145 5.76 24.29 15.67
CA ASP A 145 4.73 24.66 14.69
C ASP A 145 5.23 24.30 13.29
N LEU A 146 4.51 23.43 12.58
CA LEU A 146 4.80 23.04 11.20
C LEU A 146 4.36 24.10 10.17
N HIS A 147 3.78 25.22 10.61
CA HIS A 147 3.31 26.32 9.74
C HIS A 147 2.37 25.86 8.61
N ILE A 148 1.39 25.01 8.97
CA ILE A 148 0.42 24.46 8.01
C ILE A 148 -0.75 25.45 7.88
N ASP A 149 -0.97 25.94 6.65
CA ASP A 149 -2.15 26.75 6.34
C ASP A 149 -3.38 25.84 6.30
N PRO A 150 -4.44 26.11 7.10
CA PRO A 150 -5.69 25.37 7.02
C PRO A 150 -6.34 25.36 5.64
N GLU A 151 -6.08 26.38 4.79
CA GLU A 151 -6.58 26.43 3.42
C GLU A 151 -5.99 25.31 2.55
N ASP A 152 -4.73 24.92 2.77
CA ASP A 152 -4.07 23.83 2.07
C ASP A 152 -4.72 22.44 2.36
N LEU A 153 -5.52 22.35 3.42
CA LEU A 153 -6.19 21.11 3.82
C LEU A 153 -7.63 21.01 3.31
N LYS A 154 -8.16 22.08 2.71
CA LYS A 154 -9.54 22.09 2.19
C LYS A 154 -9.72 21.08 1.08
N GLY A 155 -10.81 20.31 1.15
CA GLY A 155 -11.15 19.29 0.15
C GLY A 155 -10.32 18.02 0.21
N LEU A 156 -9.31 17.93 1.09
CA LEU A 156 -8.54 16.71 1.27
C LEU A 156 -9.33 15.68 2.07
N ARG A 157 -9.37 14.45 1.59
CA ARG A 157 -10.13 13.36 2.19
C ARG A 157 -9.51 12.90 3.51
N ARG A 158 -10.38 12.62 4.50
CA ARG A 158 -9.99 12.30 5.88
C ARG A 158 -9.08 11.07 5.98
N SER A 159 -9.33 10.04 5.18
CA SER A 159 -8.60 8.77 5.25
C SER A 159 -7.12 8.88 4.84
N TYR A 160 -6.76 9.91 4.04
CA TYR A 160 -5.39 10.13 3.57
C TYR A 160 -5.07 11.61 3.36
N LYS A 161 -5.50 12.43 4.32
CA LYS A 161 -5.36 13.88 4.28
C LYS A 161 -3.91 14.32 4.22
N TRP A 162 -3.09 13.80 5.13
CA TRP A 162 -1.69 14.19 5.25
C TRP A 162 -0.83 13.62 4.12
N LEU A 163 -1.14 12.41 3.65
CA LEU A 163 -0.57 11.89 2.42
C LEU A 163 -0.80 12.85 1.25
N SER A 164 -2.04 13.33 1.09
CA SER A 164 -2.40 14.27 0.03
C SER A 164 -1.65 15.58 0.20
N TYR A 165 -1.65 16.15 1.41
CA TYR A 165 -0.95 17.40 1.72
C TYR A 165 0.54 17.32 1.39
N VAL A 166 1.25 16.35 1.96
CA VAL A 166 2.70 16.17 1.77
C VAL A 166 3.02 15.98 0.28
N ARG A 167 2.21 15.18 -0.42
CA ARG A 167 2.44 14.88 -1.82
C ARG A 167 2.22 16.10 -2.75
N ILE A 168 1.16 16.86 -2.52
CA ILE A 168 0.87 18.09 -3.28
C ILE A 168 1.98 19.13 -3.04
N ARG A 169 2.41 19.31 -1.80
CA ARG A 169 3.50 20.21 -1.45
C ARG A 169 4.84 19.83 -2.12
N ALA A 170 5.06 18.54 -2.33
CA ALA A 170 6.21 18.01 -3.07
C ALA A 170 6.04 18.10 -4.61
N GLY A 171 5.00 18.77 -5.11
CA GLY A 171 4.74 18.91 -6.56
C GLY A 171 4.14 17.67 -7.23
N GLY A 172 3.70 16.69 -6.43
CA GLY A 172 3.04 15.48 -6.94
C GLY A 172 1.53 15.66 -7.09
N THR A 173 0.91 14.66 -7.69
CA THR A 173 -0.55 14.56 -7.83
C THR A 173 -1.10 13.47 -6.91
N VAL A 174 -2.33 13.63 -6.46
CA VAL A 174 -3.07 12.64 -5.66
C VAL A 174 -4.32 12.22 -6.40
N ASN A 175 -4.58 10.92 -6.43
CA ASN A 175 -5.86 10.41 -6.85
C ASN A 175 -6.86 10.60 -5.70
N HIS A 176 -7.96 11.33 -5.94
CA HIS A 176 -9.00 11.58 -4.94
C HIS A 176 -10.06 10.45 -4.87
N ASP A 177 -9.96 9.44 -5.74
CA ASP A 177 -10.86 8.28 -5.78
C ASP A 177 -10.26 6.99 -5.20
N LEU A 178 -9.28 7.13 -4.31
CA LEU A 178 -8.74 5.98 -3.60
C LEU A 178 -9.76 5.42 -2.61
N LEU A 179 -9.70 4.10 -2.39
CA LEU A 179 -10.47 3.46 -1.33
C LEU A 179 -10.03 3.99 0.04
N GLY A 180 -10.99 4.31 0.87
CA GLY A 180 -10.75 4.79 2.22
C GLY A 180 -11.96 4.56 3.11
N ILE A 181 -11.76 4.42 4.41
CA ILE A 181 -12.84 4.16 5.37
C ILE A 181 -13.90 5.27 5.43
N ASP A 182 -13.63 6.42 4.85
CA ASP A 182 -14.59 7.52 4.66
C ASP A 182 -15.60 7.27 3.52
N ARG A 183 -15.45 6.12 2.81
CA ARG A 183 -16.38 5.57 1.81
C ARG A 183 -16.68 4.10 2.11
N PRO A 184 -17.41 3.80 3.20
CA PRO A 184 -17.57 2.43 3.70
C PRO A 184 -18.21 1.46 2.69
N ASP A 185 -19.16 1.94 1.87
CA ASP A 185 -19.83 1.10 0.87
C ASP A 185 -18.86 0.64 -0.24
N GLU A 186 -17.90 1.48 -0.61
CA GLU A 186 -16.86 1.12 -1.59
C GLU A 186 -15.87 0.11 -0.98
N VAL A 187 -15.54 0.29 0.29
CA VAL A 187 -14.69 -0.65 1.04
C VAL A 187 -15.39 -2.00 1.18
N GLN A 188 -16.67 -2.02 1.57
CA GLN A 188 -17.44 -3.26 1.67
C GLN A 188 -17.48 -4.00 0.34
N ARG A 189 -17.71 -3.29 -0.77
CA ARG A 189 -17.76 -3.88 -2.11
C ARG A 189 -16.46 -4.58 -2.50
N ILE A 190 -15.29 -4.00 -2.23
CA ILE A 190 -14.01 -4.63 -2.58
C ILE A 190 -13.77 -5.92 -1.78
N TYR A 191 -14.25 -6.00 -0.54
CA TYR A 191 -14.20 -7.23 0.23
C TYR A 191 -15.13 -8.30 -0.37
N GLU A 192 -16.36 -7.95 -0.71
CA GLU A 192 -17.31 -8.84 -1.37
C GLU A 192 -16.79 -9.36 -2.72
N GLU A 193 -16.18 -8.49 -3.51
CA GLU A 193 -15.53 -8.86 -4.79
C GLU A 193 -14.34 -9.81 -4.59
N ASN A 194 -13.57 -9.64 -3.52
CA ASN A 194 -12.46 -10.54 -3.21
C ASN A 194 -12.98 -11.92 -2.77
N GLU A 195 -14.02 -11.95 -1.92
CA GLU A 195 -14.62 -13.19 -1.48
C GLU A 195 -15.27 -13.95 -2.64
N ALA A 196 -16.06 -13.28 -3.48
CA ALA A 196 -16.64 -13.87 -4.68
C ALA A 196 -15.56 -14.45 -5.62
N TRP A 197 -14.48 -13.71 -5.82
CA TRP A 197 -13.39 -14.11 -6.72
C TRP A 197 -12.68 -15.39 -6.29
N ILE A 198 -12.50 -15.64 -4.98
CA ILE A 198 -11.91 -16.90 -4.52
C ILE A 198 -12.92 -18.06 -4.56
N LEU A 199 -14.23 -17.78 -4.40
CA LEU A 199 -15.29 -18.80 -4.44
C LEU A 199 -15.58 -19.27 -5.87
N GLU A 200 -15.53 -18.40 -6.88
CA GLU A 200 -15.75 -18.76 -8.29
C GLU A 200 -14.87 -19.95 -8.73
N GLU A 201 -13.63 -20.03 -8.27
CA GLU A 201 -12.73 -21.13 -8.62
C GLU A 201 -13.08 -22.44 -7.91
N ALA A 202 -13.72 -22.37 -6.74
CA ALA A 202 -14.12 -23.56 -5.99
C ALA A 202 -15.30 -24.27 -6.65
N GLU A 203 -16.13 -23.57 -7.43
CA GLU A 203 -17.31 -24.12 -8.13
C GLU A 203 -16.95 -24.75 -9.49
N GLU A 204 -15.81 -24.35 -10.10
CA GLU A 204 -15.36 -24.88 -11.40
C GLU A 204 -14.66 -26.27 -11.33
N LYS A 205 -14.54 -26.86 -10.16
CA LYS A 205 -13.91 -28.17 -9.88
C LYS A 205 -14.91 -29.21 -9.44
#